data_881dca4fdaf7a71dff97002699832401
#
_entry.id   881dca4fdaf7a71dff97002699832401
#
_cell.length_a   1.000
_cell.length_b   1.000
_cell.length_c   1.000
_cell.angle_alpha   90.00
_cell.angle_beta   90.00
_cell.angle_gamma   90.00
#
_symmetry.space_group_name_H-M   'P 1'
#
loop_
_entity.id
_entity.type
_entity.pdbx_description
1 polymer ?
#
loop_
_entity_poly.entity_id
_entity_poly.type
_entity_poly.pdbx_seq_one_letter_code
_entity_poly.pdbx_strand_id
1 'polypeptide(L)'
;MSTRAPASADEFLTGLKGQRVLVTAGAGGIGFAIADTLSRLGARIVVCDVSDEALAAAPSKIDLVAAVKADVSRDEDVDRLFEAVEKKLGGLDALINNAGIAGPTGGVDEIDPADWRRCIDICLTGQFLCARRAVPLIKAAGGGSIVSMSSAAGRHGYAFRTPYSAAKFGVIGFTQSLAKELGPHAIRVNAILPGIIEGPRIEGVISARAKQVGISHEEMTGRYLQNISLRRMTSPYDVASMVAFLLSDAGINISGQSLGVDGNVETL
;
A
#
# COMPACT_ATOMS: atom_id res chain seq x y z
N MET A 1 24.41 -15.52 -18.78
CA MET A 1 24.13 -14.18 -18.24
C MET A 1 23.49 -13.35 -19.32
N SER A 2 22.19 -13.06 -19.24
CA SER A 2 21.51 -12.20 -20.21
C SER A 2 21.86 -10.76 -19.87
N THR A 3 22.70 -10.13 -20.67
CA THR A 3 22.92 -8.67 -20.60
C THR A 3 21.73 -8.00 -21.25
N ARG A 4 20.76 -7.58 -20.43
CA ARG A 4 19.64 -6.78 -20.90
C ARG A 4 20.16 -5.40 -21.30
N ALA A 5 19.96 -4.99 -22.53
CA ALA A 5 20.25 -3.63 -22.96
C ALA A 5 19.37 -2.64 -22.14
N PRO A 6 19.89 -1.46 -21.79
CA PRO A 6 19.07 -0.45 -21.14
C PRO A 6 17.87 -0.10 -22.06
N ALA A 7 16.67 0.00 -21.44
CA ALA A 7 15.49 0.46 -22.15
C ALA A 7 15.73 1.86 -22.72
N SER A 8 15.14 2.17 -23.88
CA SER A 8 15.12 3.54 -24.37
C SER A 8 14.36 4.43 -23.37
N ALA A 9 14.58 5.75 -23.41
CA ALA A 9 13.90 6.69 -22.50
C ALA A 9 12.37 6.57 -22.58
N ASP A 10 11.82 6.18 -23.73
CA ASP A 10 10.38 5.98 -23.96
C ASP A 10 9.84 4.63 -23.42
N GLU A 11 10.72 3.73 -22.94
CA GLU A 11 10.39 2.38 -22.49
C GLU A 11 10.68 2.15 -21.01
N PHE A 12 10.84 3.20 -20.22
CA PHE A 12 11.31 3.07 -18.83
C PHE A 12 10.36 2.26 -17.92
N LEU A 13 9.05 2.37 -18.12
CA LEU A 13 8.02 1.63 -17.35
C LEU A 13 7.37 0.51 -18.18
N THR A 14 8.16 -0.25 -18.93
CA THR A 14 7.64 -1.41 -19.68
C THR A 14 7.20 -2.57 -18.77
N GLY A 15 6.45 -3.50 -19.36
CA GLY A 15 6.00 -4.71 -18.67
C GLY A 15 4.69 -4.55 -17.89
N LEU A 16 4.08 -3.35 -17.83
CA LEU A 16 2.84 -3.11 -17.08
C LEU A 16 1.58 -3.43 -17.90
N LYS A 17 1.64 -3.26 -19.23
CA LYS A 17 0.48 -3.47 -20.10
C LYS A 17 -0.03 -4.90 -20.03
N GLY A 18 -1.30 -5.07 -19.69
CA GLY A 18 -1.95 -6.37 -19.55
C GLY A 18 -1.69 -7.08 -18.22
N GLN A 19 -0.81 -6.56 -17.34
CA GLN A 19 -0.61 -7.12 -15.99
C GLN A 19 -1.92 -7.18 -15.22
N ARG A 20 -2.18 -8.32 -14.59
CA ARG A 20 -3.35 -8.58 -13.74
C ARG A 20 -3.02 -8.21 -12.31
N VAL A 21 -3.64 -7.15 -11.83
CA VAL A 21 -3.28 -6.54 -10.53
C VAL A 21 -4.50 -6.48 -9.60
N LEU A 22 -4.31 -6.91 -8.36
CA LEU A 22 -5.24 -6.68 -7.26
C LEU A 22 -4.70 -5.57 -6.35
N VAL A 23 -5.53 -4.54 -6.09
CA VAL A 23 -5.22 -3.46 -5.13
C VAL A 23 -6.23 -3.50 -3.99
N THR A 24 -5.77 -3.78 -2.77
CA THR A 24 -6.65 -3.74 -1.57
C THR A 24 -6.84 -2.32 -1.07
N ALA A 25 -8.04 -1.99 -0.56
CA ALA A 25 -8.50 -0.61 -0.27
C ALA A 25 -8.23 0.32 -1.46
N GLY A 26 -8.57 -0.17 -2.67
CA GLY A 26 -8.24 0.48 -3.94
C GLY A 26 -9.27 1.50 -4.42
N ALA A 27 -10.36 1.71 -3.68
CA ALA A 27 -11.41 2.65 -4.08
C ALA A 27 -11.19 4.07 -3.56
N GLY A 28 -10.15 4.30 -2.71
CA GLY A 28 -9.86 5.62 -2.15
C GLY A 28 -8.38 5.84 -1.84
N GLY A 29 -8.01 7.10 -1.58
CA GLY A 29 -6.69 7.50 -1.10
C GLY A 29 -5.51 7.00 -1.96
N ILE A 30 -4.51 6.42 -1.30
CA ILE A 30 -3.31 5.87 -1.97
C ILE A 30 -3.70 4.73 -2.91
N GLY A 31 -4.60 3.82 -2.48
CA GLY A 31 -5.03 2.68 -3.30
C GLY A 31 -5.69 3.11 -4.61
N PHE A 32 -6.52 4.17 -4.56
CA PHE A 32 -7.12 4.76 -5.76
C PHE A 32 -6.05 5.33 -6.70
N ALA A 33 -5.08 6.09 -6.19
CA ALA A 33 -4.01 6.65 -7.01
C ALA A 33 -3.15 5.55 -7.66
N ILE A 34 -2.91 4.45 -6.95
CA ILE A 34 -2.20 3.28 -7.49
C ILE A 34 -3.03 2.63 -8.60
N ALA A 35 -4.32 2.36 -8.36
CA ALA A 35 -5.20 1.74 -9.34
C ALA A 35 -5.35 2.60 -10.60
N ASP A 36 -5.52 3.92 -10.45
CA ASP A 36 -5.58 4.89 -11.55
C ASP A 36 -4.29 4.90 -12.38
N THR A 37 -3.14 5.01 -11.70
CA THR A 37 -1.84 5.04 -12.38
C THR A 37 -1.58 3.76 -13.17
N LEU A 38 -1.81 2.59 -12.56
CA LEU A 38 -1.56 1.30 -13.22
C LEU A 38 -2.56 1.06 -14.37
N SER A 39 -3.82 1.46 -14.21
CA SER A 39 -4.83 1.38 -15.26
C SER A 39 -4.44 2.21 -16.48
N ARG A 40 -3.99 3.47 -16.29
CA ARG A 40 -3.48 4.33 -17.37
C ARG A 40 -2.25 3.75 -18.09
N LEU A 41 -1.45 2.95 -17.38
CA LEU A 41 -0.31 2.23 -17.93
C LEU A 41 -0.71 0.88 -18.58
N GLY A 42 -2.01 0.61 -18.68
CA GLY A 42 -2.58 -0.53 -19.41
C GLY A 42 -2.67 -1.82 -18.61
N ALA A 43 -2.49 -1.78 -17.29
CA ALA A 43 -2.73 -2.93 -16.42
C ALA A 43 -4.24 -3.21 -16.25
N ARG A 44 -4.59 -4.48 -15.99
CA ARG A 44 -5.96 -4.94 -15.74
C ARG A 44 -6.19 -4.99 -14.24
N ILE A 45 -7.01 -4.11 -13.72
CA ILE A 45 -7.11 -3.84 -12.28
C ILE A 45 -8.41 -4.40 -11.69
N VAL A 46 -8.28 -5.16 -10.61
CA VAL A 46 -9.34 -5.41 -9.64
C VAL A 46 -9.01 -4.66 -8.36
N VAL A 47 -9.98 -3.97 -7.79
CA VAL A 47 -9.86 -3.34 -6.48
C VAL A 47 -10.80 -4.00 -5.47
N CYS A 48 -10.44 -4.00 -4.19
CA CYS A 48 -11.40 -4.22 -3.13
C CYS A 48 -11.41 -3.06 -2.14
N ASP A 49 -12.53 -2.88 -1.45
CA ASP A 49 -12.68 -1.92 -0.37
C ASP A 49 -13.82 -2.35 0.56
N VAL A 50 -13.90 -1.77 1.75
CA VAL A 50 -15.02 -1.95 2.69
C VAL A 50 -16.14 -0.94 2.46
N SER A 51 -15.86 0.18 1.78
CA SER A 51 -16.79 1.28 1.51
C SER A 51 -17.62 1.02 0.25
N ASP A 52 -18.91 0.77 0.40
CA ASP A 52 -19.84 0.64 -0.73
C ASP A 52 -19.89 1.91 -1.58
N GLU A 53 -19.85 3.08 -0.96
CA GLU A 53 -19.85 4.37 -1.65
C GLU A 53 -18.61 4.55 -2.54
N ALA A 54 -17.42 4.28 -1.98
CA ALA A 54 -16.16 4.39 -2.72
C ALA A 54 -16.12 3.38 -3.88
N LEU A 55 -16.56 2.13 -3.65
CA LEU A 55 -16.64 1.09 -4.69
C LEU A 55 -17.60 1.46 -5.82
N ALA A 56 -18.74 2.06 -5.50
CA ALA A 56 -19.70 2.53 -6.51
C ALA A 56 -19.15 3.69 -7.35
N ALA A 57 -18.36 4.58 -6.73
CA ALA A 57 -17.77 5.74 -7.40
C ALA A 57 -16.52 5.44 -8.23
N ALA A 58 -15.74 4.42 -7.87
CA ALA A 58 -14.45 4.14 -8.50
C ALA A 58 -14.53 3.84 -10.01
N PRO A 59 -15.48 3.01 -10.53
CA PRO A 59 -15.54 2.70 -11.96
C PRO A 59 -15.86 3.88 -12.87
N SER A 60 -16.42 4.96 -12.35
CA SER A 60 -16.64 6.19 -13.13
C SER A 60 -15.38 7.03 -13.32
N LYS A 61 -14.31 6.71 -12.59
CA LYS A 61 -13.06 7.49 -12.55
C LYS A 61 -11.85 6.70 -13.05
N ILE A 62 -11.90 5.37 -12.95
CA ILE A 62 -10.80 4.47 -13.33
C ILE A 62 -11.39 3.34 -14.18
N ASP A 63 -10.67 2.93 -15.22
CA ASP A 63 -11.00 1.70 -15.96
C ASP A 63 -10.61 0.48 -15.11
N LEU A 64 -11.62 -0.12 -14.48
CA LEU A 64 -11.51 -1.27 -13.58
C LEU A 64 -12.15 -2.50 -14.21
N VAL A 65 -11.48 -3.65 -14.11
CA VAL A 65 -12.08 -4.95 -14.45
C VAL A 65 -13.17 -5.34 -13.46
N ALA A 66 -12.96 -5.05 -12.17
CA ALA A 66 -13.98 -5.20 -11.13
C ALA A 66 -13.65 -4.37 -9.87
N ALA A 67 -14.69 -4.01 -9.12
CA ALA A 67 -14.62 -3.47 -7.77
C ALA A 67 -15.40 -4.42 -6.84
N VAL A 68 -14.76 -4.92 -5.79
CA VAL A 68 -15.27 -6.00 -4.94
C VAL A 68 -15.33 -5.55 -3.49
N LYS A 69 -16.45 -5.76 -2.80
CA LYS A 69 -16.54 -5.51 -1.36
C LYS A 69 -15.84 -6.62 -0.59
N ALA A 70 -14.82 -6.26 0.21
CA ALA A 70 -14.13 -7.21 1.08
C ALA A 70 -13.41 -6.48 2.24
N ASP A 71 -13.52 -7.05 3.43
CA ASP A 71 -12.69 -6.71 4.59
C ASP A 71 -11.50 -7.68 4.64
N VAL A 72 -10.29 -7.18 4.41
CA VAL A 72 -9.08 -8.00 4.36
C VAL A 72 -8.72 -8.67 5.69
N SER A 73 -9.33 -8.25 6.80
CA SER A 73 -9.15 -8.88 8.12
C SER A 73 -10.01 -10.13 8.31
N ARG A 74 -10.86 -10.49 7.35
CA ARG A 74 -11.78 -11.61 7.42
C ARG A 74 -11.44 -12.67 6.35
N ASP A 75 -11.13 -13.88 6.79
CA ASP A 75 -10.76 -15.00 5.89
C ASP A 75 -11.78 -15.22 4.77
N GLU A 76 -13.09 -15.24 5.15
CA GLU A 76 -14.15 -15.52 4.19
C GLU A 76 -14.32 -14.41 3.14
N ASP A 77 -14.03 -13.15 3.51
CA ASP A 77 -14.06 -12.02 2.58
C ASP A 77 -12.89 -12.10 1.61
N VAL A 78 -11.71 -12.45 2.12
CA VAL A 78 -10.52 -12.65 1.29
C VAL A 78 -10.72 -13.84 0.33
N ASP A 79 -11.30 -14.94 0.79
CA ASP A 79 -11.60 -16.09 -0.07
C ASP A 79 -12.52 -15.69 -1.24
N ARG A 80 -13.66 -15.02 -0.94
CA ARG A 80 -14.56 -14.51 -1.98
C ARG A 80 -13.90 -13.48 -2.92
N LEU A 81 -13.03 -12.63 -2.37
CA LEU A 81 -12.26 -11.67 -3.18
C LEU A 81 -11.40 -12.40 -4.22
N PHE A 82 -10.66 -13.42 -3.80
CA PHE A 82 -9.77 -14.15 -4.71
C PHE A 82 -10.52 -15.02 -5.72
N GLU A 83 -11.68 -15.58 -5.39
CA GLU A 83 -12.58 -16.20 -6.36
C GLU A 83 -13.02 -15.19 -7.45
N ALA A 84 -13.34 -13.97 -7.05
CA ALA A 84 -13.68 -12.91 -8.00
C ALA A 84 -12.47 -12.51 -8.87
N VAL A 85 -11.26 -12.43 -8.30
CA VAL A 85 -10.01 -12.16 -9.02
C VAL A 85 -9.77 -13.21 -10.09
N GLU A 86 -9.83 -14.50 -9.74
CA GLU A 86 -9.64 -15.60 -10.70
C GLU A 86 -10.69 -15.55 -11.83
N LYS A 87 -11.96 -15.37 -11.48
CA LYS A 87 -13.06 -15.29 -12.45
C LYS A 87 -12.93 -14.10 -13.41
N LYS A 88 -12.46 -12.93 -12.94
CA LYS A 88 -12.43 -11.67 -13.70
C LYS A 88 -11.12 -11.44 -14.43
N LEU A 89 -9.99 -11.80 -13.84
CA LEU A 89 -8.67 -11.62 -14.41
C LEU A 89 -8.10 -12.88 -15.09
N GLY A 90 -8.55 -14.07 -14.67
CA GLY A 90 -8.01 -15.35 -15.16
C GLY A 90 -6.63 -15.68 -14.57
N GLY A 91 -6.29 -15.10 -13.40
CA GLY A 91 -5.03 -15.27 -12.69
C GLY A 91 -4.55 -13.95 -12.09
N LEU A 92 -3.33 -13.91 -11.57
CA LEU A 92 -2.78 -12.73 -10.92
C LEU A 92 -1.28 -12.62 -11.19
N ASP A 93 -0.81 -11.41 -11.53
CA ASP A 93 0.61 -11.09 -11.74
C ASP A 93 1.16 -10.19 -10.61
N ALA A 94 0.30 -9.38 -9.99
CA ALA A 94 0.72 -8.54 -8.88
C ALA A 94 -0.37 -8.33 -7.82
N LEU A 95 0.07 -8.29 -6.55
CA LEU A 95 -0.76 -7.93 -5.39
C LEU A 95 -0.23 -6.64 -4.77
N ILE A 96 -1.10 -5.66 -4.57
CA ILE A 96 -0.83 -4.44 -3.80
C ILE A 96 -1.59 -4.51 -2.49
N ASN A 97 -0.89 -4.89 -1.43
CA ASN A 97 -1.38 -4.90 -0.06
C ASN A 97 -1.40 -3.47 0.51
N ASN A 98 -2.43 -2.70 0.15
CA ASN A 98 -2.56 -1.30 0.55
C ASN A 98 -3.53 -1.08 1.72
N ALA A 99 -4.45 -2.00 1.98
CA ALA A 99 -5.42 -1.85 3.07
C ALA A 99 -4.77 -1.57 4.42
N GLY A 100 -5.32 -0.63 5.16
CA GLY A 100 -4.82 -0.25 6.47
C GLY A 100 -5.61 0.90 7.11
N ILE A 101 -5.61 0.92 8.44
CA ILE A 101 -6.24 1.97 9.26
C ILE A 101 -5.19 2.72 10.07
N ALA A 102 -5.60 3.88 10.59
CA ALA A 102 -4.74 4.66 11.47
C ALA A 102 -4.48 3.94 12.82
N GLY A 103 -5.41 3.11 13.27
CA GLY A 103 -5.43 2.58 14.62
C GLY A 103 -5.74 3.64 15.69
N PRO A 104 -5.81 3.24 16.96
CA PRO A 104 -6.04 4.15 18.08
C PRO A 104 -4.84 5.06 18.34
N THR A 105 -5.10 6.17 19.02
CA THR A 105 -4.08 7.08 19.55
C THR A 105 -4.28 7.20 21.05
N GLY A 106 -3.25 6.89 21.86
CA GLY A 106 -3.28 6.94 23.33
C GLY A 106 -2.03 6.33 23.94
N GLY A 107 -1.89 6.47 25.25
CA GLY A 107 -0.87 5.78 26.04
C GLY A 107 -1.05 4.25 25.94
N VAL A 108 0.03 3.49 26.08
CA VAL A 108 -0.04 2.02 25.97
C VAL A 108 -0.95 1.39 27.01
N ASP A 109 -1.10 2.02 28.16
CA ASP A 109 -1.99 1.67 29.26
C ASP A 109 -3.46 2.09 29.07
N GLU A 110 -3.73 2.95 28.08
CA GLU A 110 -5.06 3.47 27.75
C GLU A 110 -5.69 2.81 26.51
N ILE A 111 -4.86 2.15 25.68
CA ILE A 111 -5.35 1.54 24.42
C ILE A 111 -6.17 0.29 24.73
N ASP A 112 -7.41 0.27 24.25
CA ASP A 112 -8.28 -0.91 24.35
C ASP A 112 -7.65 -2.11 23.60
N PRO A 113 -7.58 -3.31 24.23
CA PRO A 113 -7.06 -4.51 23.55
C PRO A 113 -7.82 -4.90 22.28
N ALA A 114 -9.10 -4.56 22.14
CA ALA A 114 -9.85 -4.80 20.92
C ALA A 114 -9.38 -3.89 19.78
N ASP A 115 -9.11 -2.61 20.07
CA ASP A 115 -8.56 -1.67 19.09
C ASP A 115 -7.14 -2.04 18.67
N TRP A 116 -6.32 -2.53 19.61
CA TRP A 116 -5.02 -3.11 19.29
C TRP A 116 -5.17 -4.25 18.28
N ARG A 117 -5.99 -5.26 18.59
CA ARG A 117 -6.20 -6.43 17.72
C ARG A 117 -6.70 -6.00 16.34
N ARG A 118 -7.72 -5.14 16.29
CA ARG A 118 -8.27 -4.62 15.03
C ARG A 118 -7.19 -3.94 14.17
N CYS A 119 -6.29 -3.16 14.78
CA CYS A 119 -5.20 -2.51 14.05
C CYS A 119 -4.22 -3.53 13.46
N ILE A 120 -3.83 -4.55 14.22
CA ILE A 120 -2.96 -5.64 13.76
C ILE A 120 -3.68 -6.45 12.67
N ASP A 121 -4.94 -6.82 12.87
CA ASP A 121 -5.71 -7.65 11.95
C ASP A 121 -5.83 -7.00 10.57
N ILE A 122 -6.13 -5.70 10.51
CA ILE A 122 -6.25 -5.01 9.22
C ILE A 122 -4.89 -4.68 8.62
N CYS A 123 -3.94 -4.16 9.41
CA CYS A 123 -2.70 -3.60 8.88
C CYS A 123 -1.60 -4.64 8.61
N LEU A 124 -1.67 -5.82 9.26
CA LEU A 124 -0.65 -6.87 9.14
C LEU A 124 -1.26 -8.23 8.76
N THR A 125 -2.21 -8.76 9.56
CA THR A 125 -2.84 -10.06 9.30
C THR A 125 -3.53 -10.08 7.93
N GLY A 126 -4.25 -9.00 7.57
CA GLY A 126 -4.89 -8.87 6.26
C GLY A 126 -3.93 -8.93 5.08
N GLN A 127 -2.71 -8.39 5.23
CA GLN A 127 -1.68 -8.51 4.19
C GLN A 127 -1.20 -9.96 4.04
N PHE A 128 -1.07 -10.69 5.15
CA PHE A 128 -0.77 -12.12 5.12
C PHE A 128 -1.89 -12.92 4.45
N LEU A 129 -3.14 -12.70 4.82
CA LEU A 129 -4.29 -13.41 4.25
C LEU A 129 -4.37 -13.21 2.73
N CYS A 130 -4.23 -11.97 2.26
CA CYS A 130 -4.19 -11.69 0.83
C CYS A 130 -2.97 -12.33 0.14
N ALA A 131 -1.77 -12.25 0.73
CA ALA A 131 -0.57 -12.86 0.15
C ALA A 131 -0.70 -14.39 0.07
N ARG A 132 -1.25 -15.04 1.11
CA ARG A 132 -1.53 -16.49 1.15
C ARG A 132 -2.35 -16.96 -0.05
N ARG A 133 -3.35 -16.16 -0.47
CA ARG A 133 -4.22 -16.48 -1.61
C ARG A 133 -3.59 -16.03 -2.95
N ALA A 134 -2.83 -14.94 -2.97
CA ALA A 134 -2.18 -14.43 -4.18
C ALA A 134 -1.03 -15.30 -4.66
N VAL A 135 -0.22 -15.82 -3.75
CA VAL A 135 1.02 -16.55 -4.08
C VAL A 135 0.80 -17.73 -5.03
N PRO A 136 -0.20 -18.63 -4.83
CA PRO A 136 -0.46 -19.70 -5.78
C PRO A 136 -0.76 -19.20 -7.19
N LEU A 137 -1.54 -18.11 -7.32
CA LEU A 137 -1.93 -17.54 -8.61
C LEU A 137 -0.73 -16.88 -9.32
N ILE A 138 0.12 -16.18 -8.57
CA ILE A 138 1.32 -15.53 -9.11
C ILE A 138 2.35 -16.60 -9.50
N LYS A 139 2.50 -17.70 -8.73
CA LYS A 139 3.32 -18.85 -9.12
C LYS A 139 2.82 -19.49 -10.41
N ALA A 140 1.51 -19.69 -10.56
CA ALA A 140 0.90 -20.23 -11.78
C ALA A 140 1.08 -19.32 -12.99
N ALA A 141 1.24 -18.02 -12.79
CA ALA A 141 1.59 -17.04 -13.83
C ALA A 141 3.08 -17.08 -14.25
N GLY A 142 3.92 -17.83 -13.54
CA GLY A 142 5.36 -17.94 -13.81
C GLY A 142 6.22 -16.91 -13.09
N GLY A 143 5.65 -16.14 -12.16
CA GLY A 143 6.32 -15.10 -11.38
C GLY A 143 5.52 -13.80 -11.34
N GLY A 144 6.02 -12.80 -10.62
CA GLY A 144 5.34 -11.52 -10.49
C GLY A 144 5.83 -10.66 -9.33
N SER A 145 4.92 -9.88 -8.72
CA SER A 145 5.31 -8.95 -7.66
C SER A 145 4.26 -8.80 -6.56
N ILE A 146 4.72 -8.64 -5.32
CA ILE A 146 3.90 -8.24 -4.17
C ILE A 146 4.48 -6.94 -3.62
N VAL A 147 3.63 -5.91 -3.49
CA VAL A 147 4.00 -4.64 -2.86
C VAL A 147 3.13 -4.42 -1.64
N SER A 148 3.77 -4.27 -0.47
CA SER A 148 3.11 -4.11 0.83
C SER A 148 3.24 -2.67 1.33
N MET A 149 2.13 -2.05 1.74
CA MET A 149 2.16 -0.71 2.34
C MET A 149 2.51 -0.80 3.82
N SER A 150 3.77 -0.44 4.14
CA SER A 150 4.17 -0.10 5.50
C SER A 150 3.88 1.39 5.77
N SER A 151 4.81 2.12 6.37
CA SER A 151 4.74 3.54 6.72
C SER A 151 6.12 4.01 7.19
N ALA A 152 6.39 5.31 7.23
CA ALA A 152 7.48 5.87 8.02
C ALA A 152 7.44 5.36 9.48
N ALA A 153 6.23 5.13 10.03
CA ALA A 153 6.03 4.52 11.35
C ALA A 153 6.47 3.04 11.45
N GLY A 154 6.81 2.40 10.35
CA GLY A 154 7.43 1.07 10.32
C GLY A 154 8.97 1.12 10.39
N ARG A 155 9.57 2.31 10.32
CA ARG A 155 11.01 2.55 10.47
C ARG A 155 11.33 3.34 11.73
N HIS A 156 10.48 4.30 12.05
CA HIS A 156 10.59 5.15 13.23
C HIS A 156 9.50 4.79 14.24
N GLY A 157 9.82 4.82 15.54
CA GLY A 157 8.79 4.71 16.57
C GLY A 157 7.81 5.89 16.47
N TYR A 158 6.53 5.65 16.74
CA TYR A 158 5.52 6.70 16.73
C TYR A 158 4.83 6.74 18.08
N ALA A 159 5.16 7.72 18.91
CA ALA A 159 4.60 7.87 20.25
C ALA A 159 3.06 7.92 20.19
N PHE A 160 2.42 7.27 21.15
CA PHE A 160 0.96 7.15 21.26
C PHE A 160 0.26 6.41 20.12
N ARG A 161 1.03 5.70 19.26
CA ARG A 161 0.55 4.95 18.10
C ARG A 161 1.15 3.53 18.05
N THR A 162 1.35 2.93 19.23
CA THR A 162 2.03 1.63 19.37
C THR A 162 1.43 0.50 18.54
N PRO A 163 0.08 0.31 18.40
CA PRO A 163 -0.48 -0.75 17.55
C PRO A 163 -0.14 -0.55 16.07
N TYR A 164 -0.24 0.70 15.61
CA TYR A 164 0.06 1.04 14.22
C TYR A 164 1.54 0.83 13.90
N SER A 165 2.45 1.36 14.73
CA SER A 165 3.89 1.13 14.56
C SER A 165 4.23 -0.35 14.58
N ALA A 166 3.73 -1.12 15.56
CA ALA A 166 3.97 -2.55 15.64
C ALA A 166 3.54 -3.28 14.36
N ALA A 167 2.34 -2.99 13.84
CA ALA A 167 1.86 -3.55 12.59
C ALA A 167 2.78 -3.18 11.41
N LYS A 168 3.19 -1.90 11.30
CA LYS A 168 3.98 -1.41 10.17
C LYS A 168 5.44 -1.87 10.20
N PHE A 169 6.05 -2.06 11.38
CA PHE A 169 7.31 -2.80 11.53
C PHE A 169 7.15 -4.27 11.16
N GLY A 170 6.04 -4.91 11.57
CA GLY A 170 5.70 -6.28 11.20
C GLY A 170 5.62 -6.48 9.69
N VAL A 171 5.07 -5.51 8.94
CA VAL A 171 5.02 -5.55 7.47
C VAL A 171 6.42 -5.59 6.85
N ILE A 172 7.40 -4.90 7.43
CA ILE A 172 8.80 -4.94 6.93
C ILE A 172 9.39 -6.35 7.12
N GLY A 173 9.26 -6.92 8.31
CA GLY A 173 9.72 -8.28 8.57
C GLY A 173 9.03 -9.32 7.69
N PHE A 174 7.71 -9.20 7.52
CA PHE A 174 6.92 -10.03 6.61
C PHE A 174 7.42 -9.93 5.16
N THR A 175 7.63 -8.72 4.66
CA THR A 175 8.15 -8.45 3.32
C THR A 175 9.51 -9.11 3.08
N GLN A 176 10.46 -8.93 4.00
CA GLN A 176 11.81 -9.47 3.87
C GLN A 176 11.83 -11.01 3.90
N SER A 177 11.02 -11.61 4.75
CA SER A 177 10.89 -13.08 4.84
C SER A 177 10.26 -13.64 3.57
N LEU A 178 9.17 -13.03 3.13
CA LEU A 178 8.45 -13.47 1.94
C LEU A 178 9.28 -13.31 0.65
N ALA A 179 10.11 -12.26 0.56
CA ALA A 179 11.03 -12.06 -0.56
C ALA A 179 12.05 -13.20 -0.70
N LYS A 180 12.58 -13.72 0.42
CA LYS A 180 13.49 -14.86 0.42
C LYS A 180 12.79 -16.17 0.06
N GLU A 181 11.59 -16.37 0.60
CA GLU A 181 10.76 -17.55 0.35
C GLU A 181 10.32 -17.65 -1.12
N LEU A 182 9.92 -16.53 -1.72
CA LEU A 182 9.32 -16.49 -3.04
C LEU A 182 10.29 -16.20 -4.19
N GLY A 183 11.51 -15.76 -3.89
CA GLY A 183 12.55 -15.50 -4.90
C GLY A 183 12.79 -16.66 -5.87
N PRO A 184 12.87 -17.95 -5.42
CA PRO A 184 13.00 -19.11 -6.30
C PRO A 184 11.84 -19.29 -7.29
N HIS A 185 10.70 -18.65 -7.06
CA HIS A 185 9.52 -18.66 -7.92
C HIS A 185 9.40 -17.40 -8.79
N ALA A 186 10.48 -16.62 -8.93
CA ALA A 186 10.49 -15.36 -9.68
C ALA A 186 9.45 -14.32 -9.18
N ILE A 187 9.11 -14.35 -7.88
CA ILE A 187 8.19 -13.40 -7.25
C ILE A 187 9.00 -12.41 -6.42
N ARG A 188 8.92 -11.13 -6.76
CA ARG A 188 9.55 -10.03 -6.03
C ARG A 188 8.61 -9.53 -4.94
N VAL A 189 9.13 -9.21 -3.77
CA VAL A 189 8.32 -8.69 -2.67
C VAL A 189 9.01 -7.47 -2.06
N ASN A 190 8.32 -6.32 -2.06
CA ASN A 190 8.85 -5.07 -1.54
C ASN A 190 7.83 -4.37 -0.64
N ALA A 191 8.29 -3.55 0.28
CA ALA A 191 7.47 -2.64 1.06
C ALA A 191 7.71 -1.19 0.62
N ILE A 192 6.63 -0.40 0.60
CA ILE A 192 6.71 1.07 0.50
C ILE A 192 6.38 1.65 1.86
N LEU A 193 7.12 2.68 2.25
CA LEU A 193 6.97 3.41 3.49
C LEU A 193 6.54 4.85 3.18
N PRO A 194 5.23 5.11 3.01
CA PRO A 194 4.74 6.46 2.82
C PRO A 194 4.99 7.33 4.06
N GLY A 195 5.28 8.60 3.84
CA GLY A 195 5.35 9.61 4.87
C GLY A 195 3.99 10.22 5.20
N ILE A 196 3.97 11.54 5.36
CA ILE A 196 2.75 12.32 5.57
C ILE A 196 2.09 12.52 4.21
N ILE A 197 0.94 11.86 4.02
CA ILE A 197 0.23 11.85 2.74
C ILE A 197 -0.82 12.96 2.69
N GLU A 198 -0.80 13.76 1.64
CA GLU A 198 -1.82 14.78 1.35
C GLU A 198 -3.22 14.19 1.28
N GLY A 199 -4.20 14.91 1.78
CA GLY A 199 -5.61 14.55 1.66
C GLY A 199 -6.43 14.80 2.92
N PRO A 200 -7.74 14.57 2.87
CA PRO A 200 -8.67 14.93 3.94
C PRO A 200 -8.31 14.35 5.31
N ARG A 201 -7.65 13.19 5.33
CA ARG A 201 -7.26 12.53 6.58
C ARG A 201 -6.21 13.31 7.36
N ILE A 202 -5.13 13.75 6.70
CA ILE A 202 -4.07 14.53 7.36
C ILE A 202 -4.56 15.93 7.70
N GLU A 203 -5.37 16.54 6.85
CA GLU A 203 -6.00 17.83 7.11
C GLU A 203 -6.84 17.79 8.40
N GLY A 204 -7.62 16.73 8.60
CA GLY A 204 -8.37 16.51 9.83
C GLY A 204 -7.46 16.34 11.07
N VAL A 205 -6.35 15.63 10.94
CA VAL A 205 -5.37 15.44 12.02
C VAL A 205 -4.70 16.77 12.39
N ILE A 206 -4.23 17.52 11.40
CA ILE A 206 -3.59 18.83 11.59
C ILE A 206 -4.57 19.83 12.25
N SER A 207 -5.81 19.89 11.75
CA SER A 207 -6.85 20.75 12.30
C SER A 207 -7.17 20.44 13.77
N ALA A 208 -7.33 19.16 14.09
CA ALA A 208 -7.58 18.71 15.47
C ALA A 208 -6.41 19.08 16.40
N ARG A 209 -5.18 18.87 15.94
CA ARG A 209 -3.97 19.16 16.71
C ARG A 209 -3.76 20.66 16.89
N ALA A 210 -3.98 21.46 15.86
CA ALA A 210 -3.91 22.92 15.92
C ALA A 210 -4.88 23.47 16.98
N LYS A 211 -6.13 23.00 16.97
CA LYS A 211 -7.14 23.36 17.97
C LYS A 211 -6.72 22.95 19.39
N GLN A 212 -6.17 21.76 19.58
CA GLN A 212 -5.72 21.27 20.89
C GLN A 212 -4.58 22.11 21.47
N VAL A 213 -3.67 22.58 20.63
CA VAL A 213 -2.48 23.34 21.05
C VAL A 213 -2.76 24.86 21.07
N GLY A 214 -3.88 25.32 20.49
CA GLY A 214 -4.25 26.73 20.45
C GLY A 214 -3.46 27.57 19.44
N ILE A 215 -3.05 26.97 18.30
CA ILE A 215 -2.35 27.65 17.21
C ILE A 215 -3.15 27.55 15.90
N SER A 216 -2.72 28.28 14.86
CA SER A 216 -3.37 28.24 13.56
C SER A 216 -3.13 26.90 12.85
N HIS A 217 -4.01 26.54 11.90
CA HIS A 217 -3.81 25.38 11.02
C HIS A 217 -2.52 25.50 10.22
N GLU A 218 -2.22 26.70 9.71
CA GLU A 218 -1.00 26.99 8.94
C GLU A 218 0.26 26.77 9.78
N GLU A 219 0.29 27.29 11.02
CA GLU A 219 1.41 27.09 11.92
C GLU A 219 1.59 25.60 12.27
N MET A 220 0.51 24.86 12.53
CA MET A 220 0.58 23.41 12.78
C MET A 220 1.08 22.67 11.55
N THR A 221 0.61 23.01 10.34
CA THR A 221 1.12 22.45 9.07
C THR A 221 2.62 22.70 8.95
N GLY A 222 3.09 23.91 9.23
CA GLY A 222 4.51 24.25 9.24
C GLY A 222 5.33 23.35 10.20
N ARG A 223 4.81 23.09 11.40
CA ARG A 223 5.45 22.18 12.37
C ARG A 223 5.56 20.74 11.85
N TYR A 224 4.52 20.23 11.19
CA TYR A 224 4.58 18.91 10.56
C TYR A 224 5.62 18.86 9.44
N LEU A 225 5.69 19.91 8.61
CA LEU A 225 6.64 19.98 7.50
C LEU A 225 8.09 20.16 7.96
N GLN A 226 8.35 20.74 9.13
CA GLN A 226 9.70 20.88 9.67
C GLN A 226 10.40 19.54 9.90
N ASN A 227 9.65 18.47 10.13
CA ASN A 227 10.18 17.12 10.32
C ASN A 227 10.39 16.35 9.01
N ILE A 228 10.17 16.99 7.86
CA ILE A 228 10.36 16.42 6.53
C ILE A 228 11.46 17.20 5.82
N SER A 229 12.55 16.54 5.41
CA SER A 229 13.69 17.24 4.77
C SER A 229 13.28 18.04 3.53
N LEU A 230 12.35 17.51 2.70
CA LEU A 230 11.84 18.19 1.51
C LEU A 230 10.78 19.26 1.82
N ARG A 231 10.39 19.47 3.08
CA ARG A 231 9.42 20.49 3.53
C ARG A 231 8.08 20.44 2.78
N ARG A 232 7.66 19.28 2.31
CA ARG A 232 6.38 19.06 1.63
C ARG A 232 5.78 17.72 2.02
N MET A 233 4.46 17.63 1.93
CA MET A 233 3.75 16.36 2.05
C MET A 233 3.98 15.48 0.80
N THR A 234 3.76 14.21 0.95
CA THR A 234 3.81 13.23 -0.13
C THR A 234 2.42 13.13 -0.77
N SER A 235 2.35 13.24 -2.09
CA SER A 235 1.12 12.98 -2.83
C SER A 235 0.82 11.47 -2.89
N PRO A 236 -0.45 11.03 -2.89
CA PRO A 236 -0.80 9.65 -3.22
C PRO A 236 -0.21 9.17 -4.55
N TYR A 237 -0.04 10.06 -5.54
CA TYR A 237 0.56 9.73 -6.84
C TYR A 237 2.08 9.56 -6.79
N ASP A 238 2.79 10.15 -5.81
CA ASP A 238 4.22 9.85 -5.59
C ASP A 238 4.38 8.37 -5.18
N VAL A 239 3.48 7.88 -4.32
CA VAL A 239 3.44 6.46 -3.93
C VAL A 239 3.07 5.58 -5.11
N ALA A 240 2.07 5.97 -5.89
CA ALA A 240 1.63 5.23 -7.08
C ALA A 240 2.76 5.11 -8.13
N SER A 241 3.55 6.16 -8.32
CA SER A 241 4.71 6.16 -9.21
C SER A 241 5.78 5.15 -8.77
N MET A 242 6.06 5.06 -7.47
CA MET A 242 6.97 4.05 -6.93
C MET A 242 6.41 2.63 -7.11
N VAL A 243 5.10 2.41 -6.93
CA VAL A 243 4.46 1.12 -7.21
C VAL A 243 4.62 0.76 -8.68
N ALA A 244 4.33 1.67 -9.62
CA ALA A 244 4.47 1.44 -11.05
C ALA A 244 5.92 1.06 -11.42
N PHE A 245 6.91 1.78 -10.87
CA PHE A 245 8.33 1.44 -11.03
C PHE A 245 8.65 0.03 -10.53
N LEU A 246 8.21 -0.34 -9.32
CA LEU A 246 8.45 -1.66 -8.75
C LEU A 246 7.80 -2.79 -9.54
N LEU A 247 6.63 -2.56 -10.15
CA LEU A 247 5.95 -3.55 -10.98
C LEU A 247 6.54 -3.67 -12.39
N SER A 248 7.14 -2.60 -12.90
CA SER A 248 7.71 -2.56 -14.26
C SER A 248 8.98 -3.39 -14.39
N ASP A 249 9.44 -3.53 -15.62
CA ASP A 249 10.72 -4.15 -15.95
C ASP A 249 11.92 -3.41 -15.36
N ALA A 250 11.81 -2.10 -15.10
CA ALA A 250 12.86 -1.33 -14.45
C ALA A 250 13.11 -1.79 -12.99
N GLY A 251 12.09 -2.32 -12.32
CA GLY A 251 12.18 -2.85 -10.96
C GLY A 251 12.57 -4.33 -10.84
N ILE A 252 12.97 -5.01 -11.94
CA ILE A 252 13.10 -6.47 -11.99
C ILE A 252 14.11 -7.06 -10.99
N ASN A 253 15.12 -6.30 -10.58
CA ASN A 253 16.14 -6.73 -9.62
C ASN A 253 15.91 -6.16 -8.21
N ILE A 254 14.73 -5.60 -7.93
CA ILE A 254 14.39 -5.03 -6.62
C ILE A 254 13.46 -5.99 -5.89
N SER A 255 13.96 -6.62 -4.82
CA SER A 255 13.20 -7.51 -3.93
C SER A 255 13.73 -7.44 -2.51
N GLY A 256 12.85 -7.61 -1.51
CA GLY A 256 13.18 -7.55 -0.09
C GLY A 256 13.44 -6.13 0.44
N GLN A 257 13.15 -5.09 -0.35
CA GLN A 257 13.44 -3.71 0.01
C GLN A 257 12.27 -3.05 0.74
N SER A 258 12.63 -2.06 1.57
CA SER A 258 11.70 -1.17 2.27
C SER A 258 12.00 0.28 1.86
N LEU A 259 11.21 0.79 0.90
CA LEU A 259 11.47 2.03 0.19
C LEU A 259 10.64 3.17 0.76
N GLY A 260 11.30 4.22 1.28
CA GLY A 260 10.64 5.44 1.73
C GLY A 260 10.13 6.26 0.54
N VAL A 261 8.87 6.70 0.62
CA VAL A 261 8.27 7.74 -0.22
C VAL A 261 7.69 8.77 0.74
N ASP A 262 8.58 9.54 1.37
CA ASP A 262 8.26 10.29 2.58
C ASP A 262 8.94 11.66 2.65
N GLY A 263 9.67 12.07 1.61
CA GLY A 263 10.43 13.32 1.61
C GLY A 263 11.56 13.36 2.64
N ASN A 264 12.00 12.20 3.12
CA ASN A 264 12.91 12.01 4.23
C ASN A 264 12.33 12.57 5.54
N VAL A 265 11.33 11.86 6.08
CA VAL A 265 10.81 12.11 7.43
C VAL A 265 11.90 11.76 8.44
N GLU A 266 12.27 12.71 9.28
CA GLU A 266 13.36 12.55 10.26
C GLU A 266 12.85 12.02 11.60
N THR A 267 11.60 12.35 11.95
CA THR A 267 10.91 11.89 13.17
C THR A 267 9.40 11.96 12.99
N LEU A 268 8.67 11.23 13.83
CA LEU A 268 7.20 11.19 13.84
C LEU A 268 6.63 11.62 15.19
#